data_aad4243384a1ac8115b4f353df63e756
#
_entry.id   aad4243384a1ac8115b4f353df63e756
#
_cell.length_a   1.000
_cell.length_b   1.000
_cell.length_c   1.000
_cell.angle_alpha   90.00
_cell.angle_beta   90.00
_cell.angle_gamma   90.00
#
_symmetry.space_group_name_H-M   'P 1'
#
loop_
_entity.id
_entity.type
_entity.pdbx_description
1 polymer ?
#
loop_
_entity_poly.entity_id
_entity_poly.type
_entity_poly.pdbx_seq_one_letter_code
_entity_poly.pdbx_strand_id
1 'polypeptide(L)'
;MEKKHEMMSLEDSEQLKGRMKFFEKELVENHHIDPNLYVEYDVKRGLRDSAGKGVLTGLTEISDVTGYKLVNGRRIPADGALYYRGIDVQDIVNGLKDRRFGFEETIYLLIFGKLPSKEELSRFLELLSDMEDLGGRFVRDVVMKGKIGRASCRE
;
A
#
# COMPACT_ATOMS: atom_id res chain seq x y z
N MET A 1 4.02 39.71 2.45
CA MET A 1 2.83 39.20 1.73
C MET A 1 2.30 38.01 2.51
N GLU A 2 1.41 38.24 3.45
CA GLU A 2 0.72 37.18 4.19
C GLU A 2 -0.30 36.51 3.26
N LYS A 3 0.00 35.30 2.78
CA LYS A 3 -1.05 34.44 2.24
C LYS A 3 -1.96 34.04 3.41
N LYS A 4 -3.14 34.61 3.43
CA LYS A 4 -4.26 34.22 4.28
C LYS A 4 -4.40 32.71 4.16
N HIS A 5 -4.25 32.01 5.26
CA HIS A 5 -4.52 30.60 5.40
C HIS A 5 -6.05 30.47 5.34
N GLU A 6 -6.57 30.31 4.14
CA GLU A 6 -7.98 30.08 3.90
C GLU A 6 -8.27 28.67 4.42
N MET A 7 -9.05 28.58 5.48
CA MET A 7 -9.67 27.30 5.87
C MET A 7 -10.38 26.77 4.65
N MET A 8 -10.08 25.52 4.26
CA MET A 8 -10.73 24.78 3.17
C MET A 8 -12.23 25.09 3.20
N SER A 9 -12.78 25.59 2.10
CA SER A 9 -14.18 25.95 2.02
C SER A 9 -15.07 24.71 2.23
N LEU A 10 -16.32 24.90 2.65
CA LEU A 10 -17.27 23.79 2.79
C LEU A 10 -17.45 23.05 1.45
N GLU A 11 -17.40 23.78 0.33
CA GLU A 11 -17.49 23.23 -1.03
C GLU A 11 -16.27 22.38 -1.38
N ASP A 12 -15.05 22.81 -1.05
CA ASP A 12 -13.83 22.03 -1.24
C ASP A 12 -13.85 20.74 -0.41
N SER A 13 -14.38 20.82 0.82
CA SER A 13 -14.55 19.67 1.71
C SER A 13 -15.57 18.67 1.14
N GLU A 14 -16.65 19.12 0.53
CA GLU A 14 -17.66 18.24 -0.09
C GLU A 14 -17.13 17.58 -1.36
N GLN A 15 -16.39 18.32 -2.20
CA GLN A 15 -15.73 17.77 -3.38
C GLN A 15 -14.72 16.70 -3.02
N LEU A 16 -13.88 16.95 -2.01
CA LEU A 16 -12.92 15.96 -1.52
C LEU A 16 -13.62 14.69 -1.01
N LYS A 17 -14.69 14.84 -0.22
CA LYS A 17 -15.51 13.70 0.23
C LYS A 17 -16.12 12.92 -0.93
N GLY A 18 -16.55 13.60 -1.99
CA GLY A 18 -17.08 12.95 -3.20
C GLY A 18 -16.03 12.10 -3.91
N ARG A 19 -14.80 12.59 -4.03
CA ARG A 19 -13.66 11.84 -4.61
C ARG A 19 -13.28 10.65 -3.73
N MET A 20 -13.25 10.81 -2.42
CA MET A 20 -12.93 9.74 -1.48
C MET A 20 -13.93 8.59 -1.51
N LYS A 21 -15.22 8.86 -1.70
CA LYS A 21 -16.26 7.82 -1.81
C LYS A 21 -16.03 6.85 -2.96
N PHE A 22 -15.46 7.32 -4.07
CA PHE A 22 -15.10 6.43 -5.18
C PHE A 22 -14.05 5.41 -4.74
N PHE A 23 -12.99 5.86 -4.07
CA PHE A 23 -11.92 4.98 -3.59
C PHE A 23 -12.36 4.11 -2.41
N GLU A 24 -13.24 4.60 -1.55
CA GLU A 24 -13.86 3.79 -0.48
C GLU A 24 -14.61 2.58 -1.06
N LYS A 25 -15.36 2.78 -2.13
CA LYS A 25 -16.05 1.68 -2.82
C LYS A 25 -15.06 0.67 -3.40
N GLU A 26 -14.03 1.13 -4.12
CA GLU A 26 -12.97 0.27 -4.66
C GLU A 26 -12.26 -0.54 -3.56
N LEU A 27 -12.01 0.08 -2.41
CA LEU A 27 -11.41 -0.59 -1.24
C LEU A 27 -12.31 -1.72 -0.73
N VAL A 28 -13.58 -1.45 -0.49
CA VAL A 28 -14.53 -2.44 0.04
C VAL A 28 -14.70 -3.63 -0.91
N GLU A 29 -14.77 -3.36 -2.22
CA GLU A 29 -14.96 -4.40 -3.25
C GLU A 29 -13.72 -5.32 -3.39
N ASN A 30 -12.51 -4.81 -3.17
CA ASN A 30 -11.26 -5.52 -3.42
C ASN A 30 -10.53 -6.02 -2.14
N HIS A 31 -11.13 -5.88 -0.96
CA HIS A 31 -10.52 -6.27 0.31
C HIS A 31 -11.36 -7.26 1.12
N HIS A 32 -12.03 -8.18 0.44
CA HIS A 32 -12.81 -9.21 1.11
C HIS A 32 -12.06 -10.53 1.10
N ILE A 33 -11.60 -10.98 2.29
CA ILE A 33 -11.08 -12.33 2.48
C ILE A 33 -12.25 -13.23 2.88
N ASP A 34 -12.49 -14.31 2.14
CA ASP A 34 -13.55 -15.28 2.47
C ASP A 34 -13.30 -15.85 3.88
N PRO A 35 -14.24 -15.69 4.82
CA PRO A 35 -14.10 -16.23 6.17
C PRO A 35 -13.87 -17.75 6.21
N ASN A 36 -14.31 -18.49 5.20
CA ASN A 36 -14.10 -19.93 5.12
C ASN A 36 -12.62 -20.29 5.00
N LEU A 37 -11.79 -19.43 4.41
CA LEU A 37 -10.35 -19.63 4.32
C LEU A 37 -9.68 -19.73 5.70
N TYR A 38 -10.20 -19.03 6.71
CA TYR A 38 -9.67 -19.14 8.08
C TYR A 38 -9.90 -20.53 8.68
N VAL A 39 -10.97 -21.20 8.29
CA VAL A 39 -11.26 -22.58 8.69
C VAL A 39 -10.46 -23.57 7.85
N GLU A 40 -10.41 -23.39 6.53
CA GLU A 40 -9.70 -24.26 5.60
C GLU A 40 -8.20 -24.31 5.90
N TYR A 41 -7.58 -23.17 6.18
CA TYR A 41 -6.15 -23.07 6.51
C TYR A 41 -5.84 -23.21 8.01
N ASP A 42 -6.84 -23.53 8.83
CA ASP A 42 -6.68 -23.68 10.29
C ASP A 42 -5.93 -22.53 10.95
N VAL A 43 -6.33 -21.29 10.63
CA VAL A 43 -5.67 -20.07 11.13
C VAL A 43 -5.80 -19.96 12.63
N LYS A 44 -4.67 -19.89 13.34
CA LYS A 44 -4.61 -19.84 14.81
C LYS A 44 -4.45 -18.40 15.32
N ARG A 45 -4.94 -18.15 16.54
CA ARG A 45 -4.74 -16.86 17.21
C ARG A 45 -3.36 -16.70 17.85
N GLY A 46 -2.66 -17.82 18.11
CA GLY A 46 -1.32 -17.83 18.70
C GLY A 46 -0.25 -17.97 17.62
N LEU A 47 1.01 -17.69 17.98
CA LEU A 47 2.16 -17.79 17.07
C LEU A 47 2.78 -19.19 16.98
N ARG A 48 2.45 -20.07 17.94
CA ARG A 48 2.96 -21.44 18.01
C ARG A 48 1.91 -22.43 18.44
N ASP A 49 2.04 -23.66 17.96
CA ASP A 49 1.24 -24.79 18.43
C ASP A 49 1.80 -25.37 19.74
N SER A 50 1.14 -26.41 20.29
CA SER A 50 1.56 -27.09 21.52
C SER A 50 2.93 -27.77 21.40
N ALA A 51 3.42 -28.03 20.18
CA ALA A 51 4.74 -28.58 19.91
C ALA A 51 5.82 -27.51 19.69
N GLY A 52 5.48 -26.23 19.85
CA GLY A 52 6.40 -25.12 19.65
C GLY A 52 6.65 -24.75 18.17
N LYS A 53 5.95 -25.36 17.22
CA LYS A 53 6.04 -25.05 15.78
C LYS A 53 5.26 -23.78 15.46
N GLY A 54 5.77 -22.97 14.54
CA GLY A 54 5.03 -21.81 14.03
C GLY A 54 3.73 -22.21 13.35
N VAL A 55 2.67 -21.44 13.61
CA VAL A 55 1.34 -21.64 13.06
C VAL A 55 0.92 -20.47 12.18
N LEU A 56 -0.04 -20.71 11.30
CA LEU A 56 -0.66 -19.66 10.49
C LEU A 56 -1.58 -18.82 11.39
N THR A 57 -1.27 -17.52 11.51
CA THR A 57 -2.00 -16.60 12.41
C THR A 57 -2.84 -15.56 11.70
N GLY A 58 -2.77 -15.49 10.39
CA GLY A 58 -3.56 -14.56 9.58
C GLY A 58 -3.45 -14.87 8.09
N LEU A 59 -4.33 -14.26 7.33
CA LEU A 59 -4.34 -14.31 5.87
C LEU A 59 -4.14 -12.90 5.34
N THR A 60 -3.42 -12.79 4.23
CA THR A 60 -3.25 -11.55 3.48
C THR A 60 -3.25 -11.87 1.98
N GLU A 61 -3.86 -10.99 1.20
CA GLU A 61 -3.80 -11.02 -0.25
C GLU A 61 -2.85 -9.94 -0.81
N ILE A 62 -2.24 -9.14 0.07
CA ILE A 62 -1.45 -7.97 -0.34
C ILE A 62 -0.09 -8.40 -0.88
N SER A 63 0.58 -9.33 -0.18
CA SER A 63 1.91 -9.78 -0.61
C SER A 63 2.16 -11.22 -0.20
N ASP A 64 2.98 -11.90 -0.99
CA ASP A 64 3.48 -13.24 -0.70
C ASP A 64 5.00 -13.28 -0.95
N VAL A 65 5.72 -13.93 -0.03
CA VAL A 65 7.16 -14.16 -0.14
C VAL A 65 7.41 -15.66 -0.08
N THR A 66 7.91 -16.24 -1.16
CA THR A 66 8.20 -17.66 -1.24
C THR A 66 9.69 -17.90 -1.46
N GLY A 67 10.26 -18.89 -0.80
CA GLY A 67 11.63 -19.37 -1.00
C GLY A 67 11.67 -20.89 -1.18
N TYR A 68 10.53 -21.50 -1.54
CA TYR A 68 10.42 -22.93 -1.76
C TYR A 68 9.33 -23.26 -2.80
N LYS A 69 9.44 -24.45 -3.38
CA LYS A 69 8.40 -25.03 -4.25
C LYS A 69 7.88 -26.31 -3.62
N LEU A 70 6.61 -26.61 -3.81
CA LEU A 70 6.01 -27.87 -3.43
C LEU A 70 6.15 -28.88 -4.56
N VAL A 71 6.94 -29.94 -4.32
CA VAL A 71 7.08 -31.06 -5.27
C VAL A 71 6.63 -32.33 -4.55
N ASN A 72 5.59 -32.98 -5.05
CA ASN A 72 4.98 -34.15 -4.43
C ASN A 72 4.68 -33.98 -2.92
N GLY A 73 4.16 -32.80 -2.52
CA GLY A 73 3.83 -32.47 -1.14
C GLY A 73 5.03 -32.14 -0.24
N ARG A 74 6.27 -32.15 -0.77
CA ARG A 74 7.48 -31.78 -0.04
C ARG A 74 7.96 -30.38 -0.43
N ARG A 75 8.39 -29.61 0.56
CA ARG A 75 9.00 -28.29 0.33
C ARG A 75 10.44 -28.47 -0.12
N ILE A 76 10.75 -28.00 -1.31
CA ILE A 76 12.11 -27.96 -1.86
C ILE A 76 12.54 -26.49 -1.92
N PRO A 77 13.74 -26.14 -1.43
CA PRO A 77 14.27 -24.78 -1.56
C PRO A 77 14.24 -24.30 -3.02
N ALA A 78 13.87 -23.06 -3.23
CA ALA A 78 13.86 -22.38 -4.52
C ALA A 78 14.37 -20.95 -4.34
N ASP A 79 14.67 -20.28 -5.45
CA ASP A 79 14.98 -18.86 -5.42
C ASP A 79 13.84 -18.07 -4.78
N GLY A 80 14.19 -17.05 -3.99
CA GLY A 80 13.21 -16.17 -3.35
C GLY A 80 12.38 -15.44 -4.41
N ALA A 81 11.07 -15.41 -4.22
CA ALA A 81 10.15 -14.64 -5.06
C ALA A 81 9.24 -13.80 -4.18
N LEU A 82 8.97 -12.55 -4.60
CA LEU A 82 8.07 -11.62 -3.96
C LEU A 82 6.94 -11.29 -4.93
N TYR A 83 5.73 -11.45 -4.45
CA TYR A 83 4.52 -11.11 -5.22
C TYR A 83 3.75 -10.00 -4.51
N TYR A 84 3.25 -9.04 -5.28
CA TYR A 84 2.31 -8.03 -4.84
C TYR A 84 0.97 -8.26 -5.52
N ARG A 85 -0.06 -8.56 -4.75
CA ARG A 85 -1.41 -8.89 -5.28
C ARG A 85 -1.36 -9.96 -6.38
N GLY A 86 -0.50 -10.98 -6.19
CA GLY A 86 -0.31 -12.08 -7.13
C GLY A 86 0.57 -11.78 -8.35
N ILE A 87 1.09 -10.57 -8.50
CA ILE A 87 1.99 -10.18 -9.59
C ILE A 87 3.42 -10.22 -9.08
N ASP A 88 4.32 -10.88 -9.84
CA ASP A 88 5.75 -10.91 -9.50
C ASP A 88 6.34 -9.49 -9.50
N VAL A 89 7.10 -9.16 -8.46
CA VAL A 89 7.68 -7.83 -8.31
C VAL A 89 8.64 -7.46 -9.46
N GLN A 90 9.31 -8.45 -10.05
CA GLN A 90 10.17 -8.23 -11.22
C GLN A 90 9.35 -7.78 -12.44
N ASP A 91 8.17 -8.37 -12.64
CA ASP A 91 7.25 -7.98 -13.72
C ASP A 91 6.70 -6.57 -13.48
N ILE A 92 6.37 -6.23 -12.23
CA ILE A 92 5.95 -4.87 -11.86
C ILE A 92 7.06 -3.87 -12.19
N VAL A 93 8.29 -4.11 -11.72
CA VAL A 93 9.44 -3.22 -11.96
C VAL A 93 9.73 -3.07 -13.46
N ASN A 94 9.72 -4.17 -14.21
CA ASN A 94 9.97 -4.13 -15.66
C ASN A 94 8.85 -3.39 -16.41
N GLY A 95 7.59 -3.57 -16.01
CA GLY A 95 6.45 -2.92 -16.63
C GLY A 95 6.34 -1.42 -16.31
N LEU A 96 6.91 -0.97 -15.21
CA LEU A 96 6.84 0.42 -14.74
C LEU A 96 8.13 1.21 -14.94
N LYS A 97 9.21 0.57 -15.41
CA LYS A 97 10.57 1.15 -15.51
C LYS A 97 10.64 2.51 -16.22
N ASP A 98 9.87 2.67 -17.30
CA ASP A 98 9.87 3.90 -18.10
C ASP A 98 8.62 4.77 -17.85
N ARG A 99 7.85 4.48 -16.80
CA ARG A 99 6.63 5.22 -16.45
C ARG A 99 6.91 6.24 -15.36
N ARG A 100 6.39 7.45 -15.56
CA ARG A 100 6.60 8.57 -14.62
C ARG A 100 6.03 8.30 -13.22
N PHE A 101 4.89 7.61 -13.13
CA PHE A 101 4.13 7.39 -11.91
C PHE A 101 4.13 5.92 -11.47
N GLY A 102 5.23 5.19 -11.74
CA GLY A 102 5.33 3.77 -11.40
C GLY A 102 5.22 3.49 -9.89
N PHE A 103 5.66 4.44 -9.05
CA PHE A 103 5.51 4.34 -7.60
C PHE A 103 4.04 4.44 -7.17
N GLU A 104 3.32 5.42 -7.70
CA GLU A 104 1.90 5.65 -7.41
C GLU A 104 1.03 4.51 -7.97
N GLU A 105 1.39 3.93 -9.13
CA GLU A 105 0.73 2.75 -9.67
C GLU A 105 0.94 1.52 -8.76
N THR A 106 2.13 1.38 -8.16
CA THR A 106 2.41 0.32 -7.19
C THR A 106 1.63 0.53 -5.89
N ILE A 107 1.55 1.76 -5.39
CA ILE A 107 0.69 2.09 -4.24
C ILE A 107 -0.76 1.72 -4.53
N TYR A 108 -1.26 2.10 -5.71
CA TYR A 108 -2.62 1.78 -6.15
C TYR A 108 -2.86 0.26 -6.17
N LEU A 109 -1.93 -0.52 -6.73
CA LEU A 109 -2.00 -1.97 -6.74
C LEU A 109 -2.09 -2.55 -5.33
N LEU A 110 -1.23 -2.11 -4.42
CA LEU A 110 -1.21 -2.62 -3.03
C LEU A 110 -2.50 -2.28 -2.27
N ILE A 111 -3.02 -1.06 -2.46
CA ILE A 111 -4.23 -0.59 -1.78
C ILE A 111 -5.50 -1.19 -2.40
N PHE A 112 -5.63 -1.18 -3.72
CA PHE A 112 -6.88 -1.54 -4.40
C PHE A 112 -6.88 -2.93 -5.04
N GLY A 113 -5.77 -3.66 -5.00
CA GLY A 113 -5.69 -5.05 -5.46
C GLY A 113 -5.56 -5.23 -6.98
N LYS A 114 -5.50 -4.13 -7.75
CA LYS A 114 -5.38 -4.13 -9.21
C LYS A 114 -4.49 -2.98 -9.70
N LEU A 115 -3.90 -3.11 -10.87
CA LEU A 115 -3.24 -1.99 -11.53
C LEU A 115 -4.28 -0.99 -12.05
N PRO A 116 -4.03 0.33 -11.92
CA PRO A 116 -4.98 1.34 -12.34
C PRO A 116 -5.06 1.45 -13.87
N SER A 117 -6.24 1.76 -14.40
CA SER A 117 -6.39 2.33 -15.73
C SER A 117 -5.81 3.75 -15.75
N LYS A 118 -5.67 4.36 -16.94
CA LYS A 118 -5.18 5.74 -17.07
C LYS A 118 -6.09 6.75 -16.33
N GLU A 119 -7.37 6.54 -16.41
CA GLU A 119 -8.39 7.38 -15.78
C GLU A 119 -8.37 7.22 -14.25
N GLU A 120 -8.23 6.00 -13.76
CA GLU A 120 -8.12 5.71 -12.33
C GLU A 120 -6.84 6.29 -11.75
N LEU A 121 -5.71 6.15 -12.46
CA LEU A 121 -4.43 6.75 -12.06
C LEU A 121 -4.53 8.27 -12.00
N SER A 122 -5.13 8.93 -13.00
CA SER A 122 -5.30 10.38 -12.99
C SER A 122 -6.08 10.85 -11.78
N ARG A 123 -7.21 10.22 -11.48
CA ARG A 123 -8.03 10.53 -10.29
C ARG A 123 -7.26 10.29 -8.98
N PHE A 124 -6.46 9.24 -8.94
CA PHE A 124 -5.67 8.92 -7.76
C PHE A 124 -4.57 9.97 -7.52
N LEU A 125 -3.88 10.39 -8.58
CA LEU A 125 -2.88 11.45 -8.51
C LEU A 125 -3.47 12.80 -8.10
N GLU A 126 -4.65 13.14 -8.61
CA GLU A 126 -5.38 14.33 -8.18
C GLU A 126 -5.71 14.29 -6.68
N LEU A 127 -6.20 13.13 -6.19
CA LEU A 127 -6.48 12.96 -4.77
C LEU A 127 -5.22 13.10 -3.91
N LEU A 128 -4.10 12.48 -4.32
CA LEU A 128 -2.84 12.60 -3.59
C LEU A 128 -2.35 14.05 -3.55
N SER A 129 -2.43 14.76 -4.67
CA SER A 129 -2.04 16.17 -4.76
C SER A 129 -2.89 17.08 -3.86
N ASP A 130 -4.18 16.83 -3.78
CA ASP A 130 -5.07 17.58 -2.87
C ASP A 130 -4.74 17.36 -1.39
N MET A 131 -4.13 16.20 -1.05
CA MET A 131 -3.77 15.84 0.32
C MET A 131 -2.34 16.25 0.73
N GLU A 132 -1.52 16.70 -0.22
CA GLU A 132 -0.12 17.11 0.03
C GLU A 132 -0.01 18.48 0.72
N ASP A 133 -1.06 19.29 0.76
CA ASP A 133 -0.99 20.63 1.36
C ASP A 133 -0.83 20.55 2.88
N LEU A 134 0.38 20.83 3.31
CA LEU A 134 0.72 20.95 4.73
C LEU A 134 0.36 22.37 5.18
N GLY A 135 -0.67 22.50 6.01
CA GLY A 135 -1.07 23.78 6.55
C GLY A 135 0.12 24.60 7.07
N GLY A 136 0.13 25.92 6.82
CA GLY A 136 1.27 26.81 7.08
C GLY A 136 1.81 26.78 8.52
N ARG A 137 1.01 26.37 9.51
CA ARG A 137 1.48 26.14 10.88
C ARG A 137 2.42 24.94 10.96
N PHE A 138 2.10 23.85 10.26
CA PHE A 138 2.94 22.64 10.27
C PHE A 138 4.30 22.93 9.64
N VAL A 139 4.31 23.60 8.48
CA VAL A 139 5.56 23.99 7.81
C VAL A 139 6.42 24.85 8.74
N ARG A 140 5.83 25.90 9.36
CA ARG A 140 6.55 26.83 10.24
C ARG A 140 7.00 26.19 11.55
N ASP A 141 6.14 25.42 12.21
CA ASP A 141 6.35 24.98 13.58
C ASP A 141 7.01 23.61 13.67
N VAL A 142 6.93 22.79 12.63
CA VAL A 142 7.52 21.45 12.56
C VAL A 142 8.68 21.40 11.56
N VAL A 143 8.42 21.69 10.28
CA VAL A 143 9.43 21.54 9.22
C VAL A 143 10.59 22.53 9.40
N MET A 144 10.28 23.82 9.62
CA MET A 144 11.29 24.87 9.75
C MET A 144 12.07 24.82 11.07
N LYS A 145 11.50 24.22 12.11
CA LYS A 145 12.16 24.06 13.43
C LYS A 145 12.81 22.69 13.60
N GLY A 146 12.51 21.74 12.71
CA GLY A 146 13.13 20.42 12.70
C GLY A 146 14.64 20.52 12.49
N LYS A 147 15.44 19.91 13.36
CA LYS A 147 16.88 19.78 13.14
C LYS A 147 17.09 18.84 11.95
N ILE A 148 17.53 19.38 10.82
CA ILE A 148 17.97 18.58 9.70
C ILE A 148 19.29 17.95 10.13
N GLY A 149 19.26 16.64 10.48
CA GLY A 149 20.48 15.89 10.75
C GLY A 149 21.37 15.92 9.50
N ARG A 150 22.66 16.22 9.67
CA ARG A 150 23.63 16.00 8.59
C ARG A 150 23.65 14.52 8.30
N ALA A 151 23.29 14.11 7.10
CA ALA A 151 23.62 12.81 6.58
C ALA A 151 25.16 12.77 6.51
N SER A 152 25.84 12.16 7.49
CA SER A 152 27.24 11.87 7.36
C SER A 152 27.35 10.69 6.39
N CYS A 153 27.70 10.96 5.15
CA CYS A 153 28.33 9.96 4.30
C CYS A 153 29.65 9.61 5.00
N ARG A 154 29.70 8.50 5.68
CA ARG A 154 30.99 7.87 6.01
C ARG A 154 31.40 7.07 4.78
N GLU A 155 32.51 7.47 4.20
CA GLU A 155 33.28 6.69 3.23
C GLU A 155 33.65 5.31 3.81
#